data_75d93cad7ef7fcb3fca73bb10dd84fc6
#
_entry.id   75d93cad7ef7fcb3fca73bb10dd84fc6
#
_cell.length_a   1.000
_cell.length_b   1.000
_cell.length_c   1.000
_cell.angle_alpha   90.00
_cell.angle_beta   90.00
_cell.angle_gamma   90.00
#
_symmetry.space_group_name_H-M   'P 1'
#
loop_
_entity.id
_entity.type
_entity.pdbx_description
1 polymer ?
#
loop_
_entity_poly.entity_id
_entity_poly.type
_entity_poly.pdbx_seq_one_letter_code
_entity_poly.pdbx_strand_id
1 'polypeptide(L)'
;AHFAPTRVAAPATKAFGRIADDSGHGGTSLGVNLDNAIQSHANWRARLRTAVAKRETLDADTLFKDDCCDLGEWLYGASGSKYGGKPSFVNLQESHRQFHQEAGKVAHLINQGAYEEAEKQLENYTGFSKASQKVGTAVIQLANELKVKMAAAPVRQVPFNSAAKLKTAGGKDGARESF
;
A
#
# COMPACT_ATOMS: atom_id res chain seq x y z
N ALA A 1 29.48 -16.94 15.68
CA ALA A 1 29.54 -15.54 15.26
C ALA A 1 28.09 -15.06 15.04
N HIS A 2 27.59 -14.23 15.98
CA HIS A 2 26.25 -13.64 15.88
C HIS A 2 26.34 -12.41 14.99
N PHE A 3 25.74 -12.49 13.81
CA PHE A 3 25.52 -11.31 12.99
C PHE A 3 24.32 -10.54 13.57
N ALA A 4 24.58 -9.41 14.19
CA ALA A 4 23.53 -8.48 14.55
C ALA A 4 22.99 -7.80 13.28
N PRO A 5 21.67 -7.75 13.06
CA PRO A 5 21.12 -7.01 11.94
C PRO A 5 21.38 -5.51 12.14
N THR A 6 22.01 -4.90 11.16
CA THR A 6 22.25 -3.46 11.12
C THR A 6 20.86 -2.78 11.05
N ARG A 7 20.51 -2.08 12.11
CA ARG A 7 19.29 -1.29 12.20
C ARG A 7 19.43 -0.10 11.25
N VAL A 8 18.94 -0.25 10.01
CA VAL A 8 18.79 0.88 9.12
C VAL A 8 17.55 1.63 9.60
N ALA A 9 17.77 2.83 10.11
CA ALA A 9 16.66 3.72 10.49
C ALA A 9 15.73 3.88 9.29
N ALA A 10 14.47 3.51 9.46
CA ALA A 10 13.45 3.74 8.46
C ALA A 10 13.43 5.23 8.13
N PRO A 11 13.45 5.64 6.86
CA PRO A 11 13.22 7.02 6.52
C PRO A 11 11.84 7.39 7.07
N ALA A 12 11.81 8.44 7.87
CA ALA A 12 10.59 8.97 8.45
C ALA A 12 9.49 9.05 7.40
N THR A 13 8.31 8.55 7.72
CA THR A 13 7.10 8.52 6.91
C THR A 13 6.65 9.87 6.33
N LYS A 14 7.30 10.97 6.71
CA LYS A 14 7.12 12.31 6.15
C LYS A 14 7.60 12.47 4.69
N ALA A 15 8.29 11.48 4.12
CA ALA A 15 8.78 11.57 2.74
C ALA A 15 7.73 11.14 1.69
N PHE A 16 6.52 10.74 2.09
CA PHE A 16 5.49 10.27 1.15
C PHE A 16 4.39 11.30 0.84
N GLY A 17 4.48 12.52 1.34
CA GLY A 17 3.41 13.50 1.27
C GLY A 17 3.71 14.79 0.52
N ARG A 18 4.93 15.03 0.03
CA ARG A 18 5.22 16.29 -0.66
C ARG A 18 6.00 16.05 -1.95
N ILE A 19 5.29 15.59 -2.97
CA ILE A 19 5.64 16.01 -4.31
C ILE A 19 4.87 17.33 -4.48
N ALA A 20 5.58 18.43 -4.29
CA ALA A 20 5.13 19.72 -4.77
C ALA A 20 5.18 19.66 -6.28
N ASP A 21 4.10 19.21 -6.91
CA ASP A 21 3.84 19.46 -8.31
C ASP A 21 2.83 20.61 -8.39
N ASP A 22 3.37 21.79 -8.59
CA ASP A 22 2.64 22.99 -8.98
C ASP A 22 2.27 22.86 -10.47
N SER A 23 1.45 21.87 -10.77
CA SER A 23 0.79 21.72 -12.07
C SER A 23 -0.69 21.92 -11.87
N GLY A 24 -1.16 23.15 -12.08
CA GLY A 24 -2.51 23.60 -11.94
C GLY A 24 -3.56 22.69 -12.58
N HIS A 25 -4.14 21.81 -11.78
CA HIS A 25 -5.39 21.12 -12.08
C HIS A 25 -6.28 21.17 -10.84
N GLY A 26 -7.28 22.02 -10.94
CA GLY A 26 -8.53 22.00 -10.20
C GLY A 26 -8.42 21.63 -8.73
N GLY A 27 -7.91 22.52 -7.88
CA GLY A 27 -7.93 22.34 -6.45
C GLY A 27 -9.36 22.06 -5.99
N THR A 28 -9.64 20.82 -5.61
CA THR A 28 -10.88 20.49 -4.94
C THR A 28 -10.87 21.25 -3.61
N SER A 29 -11.90 22.00 -3.33
CA SER A 29 -12.10 22.77 -2.08
C SER A 29 -12.20 21.86 -0.84
N LEU A 30 -11.71 20.64 -0.93
CA LEU A 30 -11.76 19.59 0.09
C LEU A 30 -10.54 19.59 1.01
N GLY A 31 -9.42 20.20 0.63
CA GLY A 31 -8.18 20.18 1.40
C GLY A 31 -7.37 18.88 1.30
N VAL A 32 -7.82 17.92 0.48
CA VAL A 32 -7.09 16.69 0.15
C VAL A 32 -7.29 16.35 -1.33
N ASN A 33 -6.25 15.80 -1.94
CA ASN A 33 -6.34 15.26 -3.29
C ASN A 33 -6.73 13.78 -3.22
N LEU A 34 -7.99 13.46 -3.52
CA LEU A 34 -8.51 12.09 -3.45
C LEU A 34 -7.88 11.15 -4.48
N ASP A 35 -7.45 11.67 -5.63
CA ASP A 35 -6.72 10.87 -6.64
C ASP A 35 -5.36 10.44 -6.10
N ASN A 36 -4.62 11.37 -5.47
CA ASN A 36 -3.36 11.07 -4.82
C ASN A 36 -3.54 10.07 -3.66
N ALA A 37 -4.63 10.17 -2.90
CA ALA A 37 -4.93 9.22 -1.84
C ALA A 37 -5.08 7.80 -2.38
N ILE A 38 -5.80 7.60 -3.49
CA ILE A 38 -5.92 6.29 -4.15
C ILE A 38 -4.56 5.78 -4.61
N GLN A 39 -3.76 6.61 -5.27
CA GLN A 39 -2.44 6.22 -5.77
C GLN A 39 -1.49 5.85 -4.63
N SER A 40 -1.49 6.64 -3.56
CA SER A 40 -0.67 6.35 -2.37
C SER A 40 -1.00 4.99 -1.76
N HIS A 41 -2.29 4.66 -1.64
CA HIS A 41 -2.72 3.36 -1.12
C HIS A 41 -2.40 2.20 -2.08
N ALA A 42 -2.52 2.41 -3.40
CA ALA A 42 -2.13 1.41 -4.39
C ALA A 42 -0.61 1.13 -4.37
N ASN A 43 0.21 2.14 -4.11
CA ASN A 43 1.66 2.01 -4.04
C ASN A 43 2.15 1.22 -2.82
N TRP A 44 1.36 1.12 -1.76
CA TRP A 44 1.74 0.37 -0.56
C TRP A 44 2.03 -1.10 -0.83
N ARG A 45 1.28 -1.75 -1.71
CA ARG A 45 1.56 -3.15 -2.09
C ARG A 45 2.96 -3.30 -2.68
N ALA A 46 3.35 -2.41 -3.60
CA ALA A 46 4.68 -2.45 -4.21
C ALA A 46 5.78 -2.18 -3.17
N ARG A 47 5.55 -1.25 -2.25
CA ARG A 47 6.48 -0.93 -1.18
C ARG A 47 6.68 -2.11 -0.22
N LEU A 48 5.61 -2.76 0.22
CA LEU A 48 5.68 -3.94 1.09
C LEU A 48 6.40 -5.10 0.41
N ARG A 49 6.15 -5.34 -0.89
CA ARG A 49 6.92 -6.34 -1.67
C ARG A 49 8.39 -6.01 -1.78
N THR A 50 8.72 -4.74 -1.96
CA THR A 50 10.12 -4.29 -1.96
C THR A 50 10.77 -4.57 -0.62
N ALA A 51 10.07 -4.32 0.49
CA ALA A 51 10.58 -4.61 1.83
C ALA A 51 10.78 -6.12 2.06
N VAL A 52 9.87 -6.97 1.57
CA VAL A 52 10.06 -8.44 1.58
C VAL A 52 11.32 -8.82 0.81
N ALA A 53 11.46 -8.36 -0.44
CA ALA A 53 12.56 -8.73 -1.32
C ALA A 53 13.93 -8.29 -0.77
N LYS A 54 13.98 -7.11 -0.17
CA LYS A 54 15.20 -6.53 0.41
C LYS A 54 15.43 -6.89 1.88
N ARG A 55 14.47 -7.58 2.50
CA ARG A 55 14.49 -7.89 3.94
C ARG A 55 14.65 -6.64 4.81
N GLU A 56 13.96 -5.58 4.43
CA GLU A 56 13.97 -4.31 5.15
C GLU A 56 13.12 -4.40 6.41
N THR A 57 13.53 -3.73 7.48
CA THR A 57 12.68 -3.54 8.67
C THR A 57 11.79 -2.32 8.44
N LEU A 58 10.51 -2.45 8.77
CA LEU A 58 9.50 -1.41 8.63
C LEU A 58 9.04 -0.90 10.00
N ASP A 59 8.61 0.35 10.06
CA ASP A 59 7.90 0.87 11.22
C ASP A 59 6.44 0.38 11.20
N ALA A 60 6.25 -0.85 11.70
CA ALA A 60 4.95 -1.50 11.70
C ALA A 60 3.93 -0.77 12.60
N ASP A 61 4.39 -0.19 13.72
CA ASP A 61 3.52 0.52 14.67
C ASP A 61 2.93 1.79 14.05
N THR A 62 3.72 2.52 13.27
CA THR A 62 3.23 3.66 12.50
C THR A 62 2.31 3.21 11.37
N LEU A 63 2.59 2.08 10.72
CA LEU A 63 1.74 1.54 9.66
C LEU A 63 0.36 1.10 10.15
N PHE A 64 0.23 0.69 11.41
CA PHE A 64 -1.06 0.38 12.02
C PHE A 64 -1.94 1.61 12.26
N LYS A 65 -1.33 2.80 12.38
CA LYS A 65 -2.06 4.04 12.64
C LYS A 65 -2.66 4.56 11.35
N ASP A 66 -3.93 4.83 11.38
CA ASP A 66 -4.69 5.34 10.24
C ASP A 66 -4.86 6.87 10.24
N ASP A 67 -4.22 7.55 11.18
CA ASP A 67 -4.24 9.00 11.34
C ASP A 67 -2.95 9.71 10.89
N CYS A 68 -1.93 8.97 10.47
CA CYS A 68 -0.58 9.51 10.21
C CYS A 68 -0.23 9.66 8.72
N CYS A 69 -1.13 9.33 7.80
CA CYS A 69 -0.99 9.59 6.36
C CYS A 69 -1.89 10.75 5.94
N ASP A 70 -1.62 11.36 4.78
CA ASP A 70 -2.36 12.54 4.29
C ASP A 70 -3.89 12.33 4.28
N LEU A 71 -4.35 11.13 3.92
CA LEU A 71 -5.78 10.80 3.97
C LEU A 71 -6.28 10.68 5.40
N GLY A 72 -5.49 10.08 6.29
CA GLY A 72 -5.82 9.96 7.71
C GLY A 72 -5.89 11.33 8.39
N GLU A 73 -4.88 12.17 8.20
CA GLU A 73 -4.87 13.54 8.72
C GLU A 73 -6.12 14.31 8.26
N TRP A 74 -6.52 14.14 7.02
CA TRP A 74 -7.73 14.75 6.49
C TRP A 74 -9.00 14.15 7.12
N LEU A 75 -9.12 12.83 7.24
CA LEU A 75 -10.30 12.14 7.79
C LEU A 75 -10.55 12.49 9.25
N TYR A 76 -9.47 12.60 10.04
CA TYR A 76 -9.55 12.89 11.48
C TYR A 76 -9.41 14.38 11.81
N GLY A 77 -9.15 15.22 10.80
CA GLY A 77 -9.06 16.68 10.93
C GLY A 77 -10.40 17.40 10.77
N ALA A 78 -10.35 18.61 10.22
CA ALA A 78 -11.51 19.49 10.03
C ALA A 78 -12.61 18.89 9.13
N SER A 79 -12.26 17.96 8.25
CA SER A 79 -13.22 17.25 7.38
C SER A 79 -14.16 16.33 8.15
N GLY A 80 -13.72 15.77 9.28
CA GLY A 80 -14.57 15.00 10.17
C GLY A 80 -15.75 15.80 10.68
N SER A 81 -15.53 17.06 11.07
CA SER A 81 -16.60 17.98 11.50
C SER A 81 -17.53 18.34 10.34
N LYS A 82 -17.02 18.44 9.12
CA LYS A 82 -17.78 18.88 7.94
C LYS A 82 -18.57 17.74 7.28
N TYR A 83 -18.00 16.55 7.22
CA TYR A 83 -18.53 15.43 6.43
C TYR A 83 -18.85 14.18 7.26
N GLY A 84 -18.50 14.13 8.55
CA GLY A 84 -18.63 12.96 9.41
C GLY A 84 -20.05 12.40 9.54
N GLY A 85 -21.09 13.19 9.25
CA GLY A 85 -22.47 12.70 9.17
C GLY A 85 -22.85 12.00 7.86
N LYS A 86 -21.94 11.94 6.87
CA LYS A 86 -22.22 11.31 5.57
C LYS A 86 -21.85 9.82 5.61
N PRO A 87 -22.75 8.92 5.17
CA PRO A 87 -22.47 7.48 5.15
C PRO A 87 -21.21 7.11 4.35
N SER A 88 -20.94 7.78 3.22
CA SER A 88 -19.74 7.54 2.42
C SER A 88 -18.46 7.96 3.14
N PHE A 89 -18.50 9.02 3.96
CA PHE A 89 -17.37 9.45 4.76
C PHE A 89 -17.05 8.43 5.86
N VAL A 90 -18.06 7.98 6.59
CA VAL A 90 -17.90 6.95 7.63
C VAL A 90 -17.38 5.63 7.03
N ASN A 91 -17.89 5.25 5.86
CA ASN A 91 -17.41 4.07 5.14
C ASN A 91 -15.94 4.21 4.72
N LEU A 92 -15.53 5.39 4.25
CA LEU A 92 -14.13 5.64 3.90
C LEU A 92 -13.24 5.57 5.14
N GLN A 93 -13.63 6.18 6.25
CA GLN A 93 -12.88 6.15 7.50
C GLN A 93 -12.65 4.71 7.98
N GLU A 94 -13.70 3.89 8.00
CA GLU A 94 -13.61 2.48 8.40
C GLU A 94 -12.76 1.64 7.41
N SER A 95 -12.95 1.84 6.11
CA SER A 95 -12.17 1.13 5.09
C SER A 95 -10.67 1.49 5.17
N HIS A 96 -10.37 2.74 5.44
CA HIS A 96 -9.01 3.25 5.62
C HIS A 96 -8.35 2.63 6.86
N ARG A 97 -9.06 2.59 7.99
CA ARG A 97 -8.61 1.93 9.21
C ARG A 97 -8.31 0.44 8.98
N GLN A 98 -9.19 -0.28 8.29
CA GLN A 98 -8.97 -1.69 7.94
C GLN A 98 -7.74 -1.88 7.06
N PHE A 99 -7.50 -0.99 6.11
CA PHE A 99 -6.31 -1.04 5.27
C PHE A 99 -5.02 -0.92 6.11
N HIS A 100 -4.94 0.04 7.02
CA HIS A 100 -3.78 0.23 7.88
C HIS A 100 -3.55 -0.96 8.81
N GLN A 101 -4.61 -1.58 9.33
CA GLN A 101 -4.51 -2.81 10.11
C GLN A 101 -3.89 -3.96 9.30
N GLU A 102 -4.34 -4.17 8.07
CA GLU A 102 -3.79 -5.22 7.22
C GLU A 102 -2.35 -4.91 6.77
N ALA A 103 -2.03 -3.66 6.44
CA ALA A 103 -0.68 -3.24 6.11
C ALA A 103 0.30 -3.43 7.28
N GLY A 104 -0.13 -3.08 8.50
CA GLY A 104 0.64 -3.29 9.70
C GLY A 104 0.92 -4.77 10.00
N LYS A 105 -0.07 -5.65 9.80
CA LYS A 105 0.14 -7.11 9.93
C LYS A 105 1.22 -7.62 8.97
N VAL A 106 1.18 -7.18 7.71
CA VAL A 106 2.22 -7.55 6.73
C VAL A 106 3.59 -7.03 7.17
N ALA A 107 3.67 -5.79 7.64
CA ALA A 107 4.91 -5.22 8.14
C ALA A 107 5.47 -5.98 9.36
N HIS A 108 4.60 -6.43 10.25
CA HIS A 108 5.02 -7.29 11.37
C HIS A 108 5.61 -8.62 10.90
N LEU A 109 4.97 -9.29 9.93
CA LEU A 109 5.51 -10.53 9.35
C LEU A 109 6.90 -10.30 8.74
N ILE A 110 7.10 -9.20 8.02
CA ILE A 110 8.39 -8.81 7.45
C ILE A 110 9.44 -8.63 8.57
N ASN A 111 9.10 -7.89 9.62
CA ASN A 111 10.00 -7.63 10.75
C ASN A 111 10.37 -8.89 11.53
N GLN A 112 9.49 -9.89 11.53
CA GLN A 112 9.74 -11.21 12.13
C GLN A 112 10.53 -12.15 11.21
N GLY A 113 10.84 -11.74 9.98
CA GLY A 113 11.52 -12.58 8.99
C GLY A 113 10.61 -13.61 8.31
N ALA A 114 9.30 -13.55 8.51
CA ALA A 114 8.31 -14.43 7.92
C ALA A 114 7.95 -13.97 6.49
N TYR A 115 8.96 -13.89 5.62
CA TYR A 115 8.86 -13.28 4.28
C TYR A 115 7.90 -14.02 3.34
N GLU A 116 7.87 -15.35 3.39
CA GLU A 116 6.95 -16.14 2.56
C GLU A 116 5.50 -15.90 2.94
N GLU A 117 5.23 -15.79 4.24
CA GLU A 117 3.88 -15.50 4.73
C GLU A 117 3.48 -14.06 4.42
N ALA A 118 4.41 -13.10 4.58
CA ALA A 118 4.19 -11.72 4.18
C ALA A 118 3.85 -11.59 2.69
N GLU A 119 4.56 -12.32 1.81
CA GLU A 119 4.27 -12.32 0.37
C GLU A 119 2.88 -12.89 0.07
N LYS A 120 2.49 -13.99 0.73
CA LYS A 120 1.13 -14.56 0.60
C LYS A 120 0.05 -13.56 0.99
N GLN A 121 0.27 -12.78 2.07
CA GLN A 121 -0.69 -11.73 2.47
C GLN A 121 -0.81 -10.61 1.44
N LEU A 122 0.18 -10.41 0.58
CA LEU A 122 0.16 -9.44 -0.51
C LEU A 122 -0.46 -9.97 -1.81
N GLU A 123 -0.87 -11.23 -1.86
CA GLU A 123 -1.55 -11.82 -3.01
C GLU A 123 -2.99 -11.29 -3.18
N ASN A 124 -3.63 -11.71 -4.28
CA ASN A 124 -5.02 -11.38 -4.51
C ASN A 124 -5.94 -12.15 -3.53
N TYR A 125 -7.10 -11.57 -3.26
CA TYR A 125 -8.15 -12.13 -2.39
C TYR A 125 -7.79 -12.26 -0.90
N THR A 126 -6.64 -11.76 -0.46
CA THR A 126 -6.24 -11.67 0.94
C THR A 126 -6.94 -10.53 1.68
N GLY A 127 -6.76 -10.45 3.00
CA GLY A 127 -7.23 -9.34 3.82
C GLY A 127 -6.70 -8.00 3.31
N PHE A 128 -5.39 -7.92 3.08
CA PHE A 128 -4.74 -6.73 2.53
C PHE A 128 -5.31 -6.31 1.17
N SER A 129 -5.46 -7.27 0.25
CA SER A 129 -6.01 -7.00 -1.08
C SER A 129 -7.44 -6.47 -1.03
N LYS A 130 -8.29 -7.09 -0.20
CA LYS A 130 -9.69 -6.68 0.00
C LYS A 130 -9.77 -5.29 0.63
N ALA A 131 -8.96 -5.02 1.66
CA ALA A 131 -8.93 -3.72 2.32
C ALA A 131 -8.45 -2.61 1.36
N SER A 132 -7.41 -2.87 0.56
CA SER A 132 -6.92 -1.94 -0.46
C SER A 132 -8.00 -1.58 -1.49
N GLN A 133 -8.78 -2.57 -1.97
CA GLN A 133 -9.88 -2.33 -2.90
C GLN A 133 -11.02 -1.52 -2.25
N LYS A 134 -11.34 -1.80 -0.98
CA LYS A 134 -12.39 -1.08 -0.24
C LYS A 134 -12.06 0.41 -0.11
N VAL A 135 -10.82 0.75 0.22
CA VAL A 135 -10.41 2.16 0.29
C VAL A 135 -10.63 2.85 -1.04
N GLY A 136 -10.15 2.28 -2.16
CA GLY A 136 -10.35 2.86 -3.48
C GLY A 136 -11.83 3.08 -3.82
N THR A 137 -12.67 2.09 -3.56
CA THR A 137 -14.12 2.18 -3.78
C THR A 137 -14.76 3.25 -2.88
N ALA A 138 -14.38 3.31 -1.61
CA ALA A 138 -14.94 4.26 -0.66
C ALA A 138 -14.55 5.71 -0.98
N VAL A 139 -13.33 5.94 -1.48
CA VAL A 139 -12.90 7.27 -1.98
C VAL A 139 -13.77 7.70 -3.15
N ILE A 140 -14.01 6.81 -4.12
CA ILE A 140 -14.85 7.10 -5.29
C ILE A 140 -16.30 7.40 -4.85
N GLN A 141 -16.84 6.64 -3.92
CA GLN A 141 -18.20 6.86 -3.39
C GLN A 141 -18.32 8.23 -2.72
N LEU A 142 -17.35 8.61 -1.88
CA LEU A 142 -17.33 9.92 -1.25
C LEU A 142 -17.19 11.04 -2.29
N ALA A 143 -16.30 10.91 -3.26
CA ALA A 143 -16.14 11.89 -4.33
C ALA A 143 -17.45 12.11 -5.11
N ASN A 144 -18.17 11.03 -5.43
CA ASN A 144 -19.44 11.10 -6.10
C ASN A 144 -20.51 11.78 -5.24
N GLU A 145 -20.59 11.45 -3.96
CA GLU A 145 -21.53 12.10 -3.02
C GLU A 145 -21.24 13.59 -2.88
N LEU A 146 -19.99 13.97 -2.84
CA LEU A 146 -19.56 15.36 -2.75
C LEU A 146 -19.56 16.10 -4.11
N LYS A 147 -19.90 15.41 -5.20
CA LYS A 147 -19.84 15.93 -6.58
C LYS A 147 -18.47 16.48 -6.96
N VAL A 148 -17.42 15.86 -6.42
CA VAL A 148 -16.06 16.21 -6.75
C VAL A 148 -15.69 15.52 -8.05
N LYS A 149 -15.18 16.30 -9.01
CA LYS A 149 -14.66 15.76 -10.26
C LYS A 149 -13.31 15.10 -9.96
N MET A 150 -13.26 13.78 -9.98
CA MET A 150 -12.00 13.05 -9.93
C MET A 150 -11.40 13.01 -11.34
N ALA A 151 -10.08 13.15 -11.44
CA ALA A 151 -9.42 12.87 -12.70
C ALA A 151 -9.67 11.41 -13.05
N ALA A 152 -10.07 11.15 -14.29
CA ALA A 152 -10.24 9.79 -14.81
C ALA A 152 -8.85 9.17 -14.99
N ALA A 153 -8.20 8.85 -13.88
CA ALA A 153 -7.00 8.06 -13.92
C ALA A 153 -7.41 6.60 -14.10
N PRO A 154 -6.98 5.92 -15.17
CA PRO A 154 -7.13 4.49 -15.22
C PRO A 154 -6.37 3.94 -14.02
N VAL A 155 -7.08 3.31 -13.10
CA VAL A 155 -6.44 2.37 -12.18
C VAL A 155 -5.77 1.35 -13.10
N ARG A 156 -4.51 1.58 -13.42
CA ARG A 156 -3.70 0.56 -14.06
C ARG A 156 -3.61 -0.59 -13.06
N GLN A 157 -4.58 -1.48 -13.17
CA GLN A 157 -4.36 -2.82 -12.74
C GLN A 157 -3.15 -3.28 -13.54
N VAL A 158 -1.96 -3.16 -12.97
CA VAL A 158 -0.80 -3.85 -13.49
C VAL A 158 -1.19 -5.31 -13.49
N PRO A 159 -1.40 -5.94 -14.67
CA PRO A 159 -1.72 -7.36 -14.68
C PRO A 159 -0.55 -8.03 -14.00
N PHE A 160 -0.83 -8.68 -12.89
CA PHE A 160 0.14 -9.51 -12.19
C PHE A 160 0.37 -10.75 -13.07
N ASN A 161 1.22 -10.58 -14.06
CA ASN A 161 1.72 -11.69 -14.85
C ASN A 161 2.85 -12.35 -14.05
N SER A 162 2.47 -13.11 -13.03
CA SER A 162 3.35 -14.00 -12.32
C SER A 162 3.54 -15.25 -13.18
N ALA A 163 4.43 -15.15 -14.13
CA ALA A 163 5.02 -16.29 -14.78
C ALA A 163 6.44 -15.96 -15.20
N ALA A 164 7.27 -15.58 -14.25
CA ALA A 164 8.70 -15.85 -14.42
C ALA A 164 8.87 -17.35 -14.23
N LYS A 165 8.65 -18.08 -15.33
CA LYS A 165 9.00 -19.47 -15.50
C LYS A 165 10.50 -19.60 -15.22
N LEU A 166 10.83 -20.09 -14.02
CA LEU A 166 12.18 -20.47 -13.67
C LEU A 166 12.57 -21.58 -14.67
N LYS A 167 13.33 -21.24 -15.70
CA LYS A 167 14.01 -22.22 -16.51
C LYS A 167 15.05 -22.88 -15.63
N THR A 168 14.76 -24.08 -15.16
CA THR A 168 15.77 -25.02 -14.70
C THR A 168 16.66 -25.33 -15.88
N ALA A 169 17.86 -24.79 -15.85
CA ALA A 169 18.91 -25.21 -16.76
C ALA A 169 19.28 -26.66 -16.38
N GLY A 170 18.74 -27.58 -17.13
CA GLY A 170 19.19 -28.97 -17.11
C GLY A 170 20.61 -29.03 -17.64
N GLY A 171 21.59 -29.15 -16.75
CA GLY A 171 22.94 -29.57 -17.11
C GLY A 171 22.90 -31.04 -17.53
N LYS A 172 22.97 -31.28 -18.81
CA LYS A 172 23.43 -32.55 -19.37
C LYS A 172 24.95 -32.47 -19.33
N ASP A 173 25.58 -33.35 -18.60
CA ASP A 173 26.90 -33.81 -18.92
C ASP A 173 26.91 -35.33 -18.80
N GLY A 174 26.81 -35.91 -19.98
CA GLY A 174 27.21 -37.28 -20.19
C GLY A 174 28.73 -37.34 -20.40
N ALA A 175 29.39 -38.13 -19.64
CA ALA A 175 30.67 -38.69 -20.03
C ALA A 175 30.61 -40.17 -19.78
N ARG A 176 30.48 -40.88 -20.88
CA ARG A 176 30.92 -42.26 -21.04
C ARG A 176 32.44 -42.28 -20.97
N GLU A 177 33.00 -43.16 -20.21
CA GLU A 177 34.19 -43.86 -20.67
C GLU A 177 34.23 -45.26 -20.09
N SER A 178 34.42 -46.18 -21.01
CA SER A 178 34.68 -47.61 -20.82
C SER A 178 36.13 -47.82 -20.38
N PHE A 179 36.34 -48.74 -19.47
CA PHE A 179 37.23 -49.88 -19.54
C PHE A 179 37.03 -50.75 -18.34
#